data_a4bc430c3019d1ef28f84c67464c12c3
#
_entry.id   a4bc430c3019d1ef28f84c67464c12c3
#
_cell.length_a   1.000
_cell.length_b   1.000
_cell.length_c   1.000
_cell.angle_alpha   90.00
_cell.angle_beta   90.00
_cell.angle_gamma   90.00
#
_symmetry.space_group_name_H-M   'P 1'
#
loop_
_entity.id
_entity.type
_entity.pdbx_description
1 polymer ?
#
loop_
_entity_poly.entity_id
_entity_poly.type
_entity_poly.pdbx_seq_one_letter_code
_entity_poly.pdbx_strand_id
1 'polypeptide(L)'
;CVSARCVEYFSSLLVRKYVVAASSPRADPAIKKQIMPRKAATTSVADEDAAAGGVAAVDRAMSLLAAFSAAQPALSLAELANAIRLYKSTVLRLLASLLHAGLLQQRADGRYALGPHIARLSSVYARSFSLGDVVRPVLQQLVDETGESAAFHVRQGDARLCLYRVDSPHPVRDHIRAGDVLPLDRGAGARVLDAWAAP
;
A
#
# COMPACT_ATOMS: atom_id res chain seq x y z
N CYS A 1 -7.75 24.98 -5.67
CA CYS A 1 -7.06 25.48 -6.85
C CYS A 1 -5.57 25.26 -6.66
N VAL A 2 -5.01 24.16 -7.18
CA VAL A 2 -3.57 23.90 -7.11
C VAL A 2 -2.90 24.90 -8.06
N SER A 3 -2.14 25.85 -7.52
CA SER A 3 -1.47 26.85 -8.34
C SER A 3 -0.40 26.18 -9.21
N ALA A 4 -0.19 26.68 -10.42
CA ALA A 4 0.83 26.23 -11.37
C ALA A 4 2.25 26.17 -10.77
N ARG A 5 2.54 26.95 -9.73
CA ARG A 5 3.82 26.94 -9.00
C ARG A 5 4.12 25.63 -8.26
N CYS A 6 3.08 24.90 -7.81
CA CYS A 6 3.27 23.61 -7.15
C CYS A 6 3.84 22.54 -8.10
N VAL A 7 3.54 22.68 -9.39
CA VAL A 7 3.98 21.75 -10.45
C VAL A 7 5.44 22.03 -10.84
N GLU A 8 5.85 23.28 -10.91
CA GLU A 8 7.21 23.67 -11.34
C GLU A 8 8.29 23.32 -10.30
N TYR A 9 7.97 23.42 -9.00
CA TYR A 9 8.93 23.12 -7.94
C TYR A 9 9.29 21.62 -7.84
N PHE A 10 8.35 20.74 -8.18
CA PHE A 10 8.59 19.29 -8.27
C PHE A 10 9.34 18.87 -9.54
N SER A 11 9.35 19.73 -10.56
CA SER A 11 9.87 19.42 -11.90
C SER A 11 11.39 19.28 -11.96
N SER A 12 12.15 19.97 -11.09
CA SER A 12 13.56 20.17 -11.41
C SER A 12 14.55 19.14 -10.87
N LEU A 13 14.27 18.41 -9.78
CA LEU A 13 15.30 17.53 -9.21
C LEU A 13 14.84 16.16 -8.65
N LEU A 14 13.64 16.02 -8.12
CA LEU A 14 13.27 14.81 -7.37
C LEU A 14 12.42 13.81 -8.14
N VAL A 15 11.50 14.27 -8.97
CA VAL A 15 10.54 13.40 -9.67
C VAL A 15 11.22 12.50 -10.69
N ARG A 16 12.24 12.98 -11.41
CA ARG A 16 12.97 12.19 -12.41
C ARG A 16 13.72 10.98 -11.83
N LYS A 17 14.15 11.04 -10.58
CA LYS A 17 15.04 10.01 -10.00
C LYS A 17 14.29 8.91 -9.25
N TYR A 18 13.07 9.17 -8.75
CA TYR A 18 12.36 8.29 -7.84
C TYR A 18 11.02 7.76 -8.37
N VAL A 19 10.37 8.44 -9.30
CA VAL A 19 9.15 7.94 -9.96
C VAL A 19 9.45 6.79 -10.93
N VAL A 20 10.65 6.79 -11.55
CA VAL A 20 11.09 5.74 -12.49
C VAL A 20 11.41 4.41 -11.79
N ALA A 21 11.73 4.40 -10.50
CA ALA A 21 12.13 3.18 -9.77
C ALA A 21 10.97 2.30 -9.29
N ALA A 22 9.72 2.75 -9.43
CA ALA A 22 8.55 2.03 -8.91
C ALA A 22 7.63 1.43 -9.99
N SER A 23 8.00 1.46 -11.27
CA SER A 23 7.27 0.75 -12.32
C SER A 23 7.72 -0.70 -12.41
N SER A 24 6.94 -1.62 -11.85
CA SER A 24 7.09 -3.06 -12.06
C SER A 24 6.89 -3.40 -13.55
N PRO A 25 7.74 -4.22 -14.19
CA PRO A 25 7.56 -4.61 -15.59
C PRO A 25 6.27 -5.42 -15.76
N ARG A 26 5.50 -5.11 -16.81
CA ARG A 26 4.35 -5.90 -17.23
C ARG A 26 4.81 -7.33 -17.58
N ALA A 27 4.22 -8.33 -16.94
CA ALA A 27 4.48 -9.73 -17.23
C ALA A 27 3.86 -10.12 -18.57
N ASP A 28 4.66 -10.84 -19.40
CA ASP A 28 4.27 -11.41 -20.69
C ASP A 28 3.26 -12.57 -20.51
N PRO A 29 2.16 -12.66 -21.28
CA PRO A 29 1.07 -13.61 -21.04
C PRO A 29 1.28 -15.06 -21.56
N ALA A 30 2.47 -15.49 -21.92
CA ALA A 30 2.67 -16.69 -22.74
C ALA A 30 3.27 -17.93 -22.05
N ILE A 31 2.98 -18.24 -20.76
CA ILE A 31 3.27 -19.60 -20.23
C ILE A 31 2.15 -20.07 -19.29
N LYS A 32 1.08 -20.62 -19.88
CA LYS A 32 0.11 -21.44 -19.13
C LYS A 32 0.47 -22.91 -19.24
N LYS A 33 1.03 -23.49 -18.19
CA LYS A 33 1.07 -24.94 -18.00
C LYS A 33 -0.14 -25.37 -17.19
N GLN A 34 -1.00 -26.14 -17.81
CA GLN A 34 -2.29 -26.61 -17.34
C GLN A 34 -2.10 -27.65 -16.23
N ILE A 35 -2.50 -27.33 -15.00
CA ILE A 35 -2.69 -28.31 -13.91
C ILE A 35 -4.18 -28.30 -13.59
N MET A 36 -4.81 -29.48 -13.75
CA MET A 36 -6.26 -29.65 -13.56
C MET A 36 -6.71 -29.31 -12.13
N PRO A 37 -7.80 -28.54 -11.96
CA PRO A 37 -8.30 -28.18 -10.64
C PRO A 37 -9.30 -29.22 -10.13
N ARG A 38 -9.11 -29.60 -8.87
CA ARG A 38 -10.14 -30.25 -8.06
C ARG A 38 -11.18 -29.21 -7.63
N LYS A 39 -12.48 -29.50 -7.93
CA LYS A 39 -13.73 -28.88 -7.44
C LYS A 39 -13.71 -27.37 -7.15
N ALA A 40 -14.67 -26.67 -7.75
CA ALA A 40 -14.96 -25.25 -7.67
C ALA A 40 -14.49 -24.59 -6.35
N ALA A 41 -13.26 -24.11 -6.34
CA ALA A 41 -12.75 -23.26 -5.30
C ALA A 41 -13.18 -21.83 -5.64
N THR A 42 -13.83 -21.18 -4.70
CA THR A 42 -13.96 -19.72 -4.73
C THR A 42 -12.57 -19.17 -4.92
N THR A 43 -12.32 -18.48 -6.05
CA THR A 43 -11.02 -17.87 -6.34
C THR A 43 -10.72 -16.87 -5.23
N SER A 44 -9.57 -17.03 -4.55
CA SER A 44 -9.17 -16.10 -3.51
C SER A 44 -8.70 -14.78 -4.12
N VAL A 45 -8.72 -13.71 -3.33
CA VAL A 45 -8.19 -12.40 -3.75
C VAL A 45 -6.75 -12.51 -4.25
N ALA A 46 -5.92 -13.30 -3.58
CA ALA A 46 -4.55 -13.55 -3.98
C ALA A 46 -4.41 -14.36 -5.30
N ASP A 47 -5.40 -15.17 -5.64
CA ASP A 47 -5.36 -15.96 -6.89
C ASP A 47 -5.77 -15.10 -8.11
N GLU A 48 -6.45 -13.97 -7.90
CA GLU A 48 -6.81 -13.01 -8.95
C GLU A 48 -5.63 -12.14 -9.38
N ASP A 49 -4.70 -11.84 -8.45
CA ASP A 49 -3.51 -11.01 -8.66
C ASP A 49 -2.24 -11.76 -8.24
N ALA A 50 -2.13 -13.03 -8.64
CA ALA A 50 -1.00 -13.87 -8.28
C ALA A 50 0.27 -13.47 -9.05
N ALA A 51 1.40 -13.39 -8.35
CA ALA A 51 2.68 -13.12 -8.96
C ALA A 51 3.08 -14.25 -9.93
N ALA A 52 3.44 -13.92 -11.17
CA ALA A 52 3.90 -14.88 -12.15
C ALA A 52 5.18 -15.59 -11.64
N GLY A 53 5.10 -16.93 -11.45
CA GLY A 53 6.19 -17.71 -10.85
C GLY A 53 6.30 -17.58 -9.32
N GLY A 54 5.37 -16.88 -8.67
CA GLY A 54 5.30 -16.74 -7.22
C GLY A 54 4.80 -17.99 -6.50
N VAL A 55 4.82 -17.93 -5.17
CA VAL A 55 4.33 -19.01 -4.29
C VAL A 55 2.96 -18.60 -3.74
N ALA A 56 1.90 -19.27 -4.18
CA ALA A 56 0.52 -18.96 -3.82
C ALA A 56 0.26 -18.82 -2.29
N ALA A 57 1.01 -19.56 -1.46
CA ALA A 57 0.88 -19.42 0.00
C ALA A 57 1.41 -18.06 0.50
N VAL A 58 2.44 -17.52 -0.16
CA VAL A 58 3.00 -16.20 0.15
C VAL A 58 2.02 -15.12 -0.29
N ASP A 59 1.48 -15.19 -1.50
CA ASP A 59 0.50 -14.22 -2.03
C ASP A 59 -0.74 -14.16 -1.12
N ARG A 60 -1.24 -15.33 -0.67
CA ARG A 60 -2.34 -15.43 0.29
C ARG A 60 -2.00 -14.87 1.66
N ALA A 61 -0.76 -15.03 2.13
CA ALA A 61 -0.31 -14.45 3.39
C ALA A 61 -0.20 -12.92 3.29
N MET A 62 0.27 -12.39 2.14
CA MET A 62 0.32 -10.95 1.89
C MET A 62 -1.09 -10.34 1.80
N SER A 63 -2.04 -11.02 1.15
CA SER A 63 -3.43 -10.55 1.10
C SER A 63 -4.10 -10.51 2.49
N LEU A 64 -3.69 -11.40 3.42
CA LEU A 64 -4.11 -11.29 4.83
C LEU A 64 -3.59 -10.02 5.51
N LEU A 65 -2.34 -9.66 5.28
CA LEU A 65 -1.76 -8.42 5.83
C LEU A 65 -2.43 -7.18 5.22
N ALA A 66 -2.76 -7.22 3.93
CA ALA A 66 -3.42 -6.13 3.23
C ALA A 66 -4.89 -5.91 3.66
N ALA A 67 -5.52 -6.89 4.34
CA ALA A 67 -6.88 -6.74 4.85
C ALA A 67 -7.00 -5.76 6.02
N PHE A 68 -5.89 -5.45 6.71
CA PHE A 68 -5.89 -4.48 7.81
C PHE A 68 -5.82 -3.05 7.29
N SER A 69 -6.56 -2.16 7.93
CA SER A 69 -6.56 -0.72 7.62
C SER A 69 -6.63 0.12 8.89
N ALA A 70 -6.42 1.43 8.77
CA ALA A 70 -6.58 2.36 9.89
C ALA A 70 -8.02 2.36 10.44
N ALA A 71 -9.02 2.12 9.59
CA ALA A 71 -10.43 2.01 9.98
C ALA A 71 -10.74 0.65 10.64
N GLN A 72 -10.00 -0.40 10.27
CA GLN A 72 -10.17 -1.76 10.80
C GLN A 72 -8.81 -2.32 11.25
N PRO A 73 -8.27 -1.85 12.38
CA PRO A 73 -6.95 -2.24 12.87
C PRO A 73 -6.93 -3.62 13.52
N ALA A 74 -8.10 -4.21 13.79
CA ALA A 74 -8.23 -5.55 14.36
C ALA A 74 -9.40 -6.30 13.73
N LEU A 75 -9.16 -7.52 13.26
CA LEU A 75 -10.10 -8.38 12.54
C LEU A 75 -10.21 -9.75 13.19
N SER A 76 -11.42 -10.31 13.23
CA SER A 76 -11.69 -11.69 13.63
C SER A 76 -11.29 -12.67 12.52
N LEU A 77 -11.18 -13.96 12.86
CA LEU A 77 -10.96 -15.03 11.88
C LEU A 77 -12.03 -15.03 10.76
N ALA A 78 -13.29 -14.74 11.11
CA ALA A 78 -14.37 -14.73 10.14
C ALA A 78 -14.26 -13.56 9.17
N GLU A 79 -13.95 -12.37 9.68
CA GLU A 79 -13.74 -11.17 8.86
C GLU A 79 -12.54 -11.35 7.91
N LEU A 80 -11.41 -11.89 8.41
CA LEU A 80 -10.25 -12.21 7.58
C LEU A 80 -10.58 -13.23 6.48
N ALA A 81 -11.28 -14.31 6.83
CA ALA A 81 -11.67 -15.35 5.87
C ALA A 81 -12.57 -14.80 4.77
N ASN A 82 -13.51 -13.92 5.12
CA ASN A 82 -14.38 -13.26 4.16
C ASN A 82 -13.63 -12.25 3.28
N ALA A 83 -12.73 -11.43 3.87
CA ALA A 83 -11.99 -10.42 3.14
C ALA A 83 -11.12 -11.02 2.03
N ILE A 84 -10.46 -12.17 2.29
CA ILE A 84 -9.58 -12.83 1.31
C ILE A 84 -10.24 -13.98 0.55
N ARG A 85 -11.52 -14.27 0.82
CA ARG A 85 -12.30 -15.34 0.18
C ARG A 85 -11.65 -16.73 0.30
N LEU A 86 -11.17 -17.07 1.51
CA LEU A 86 -10.60 -18.38 1.82
C LEU A 86 -11.35 -19.07 2.98
N TYR A 87 -11.27 -20.40 3.01
CA TYR A 87 -11.79 -21.17 4.12
C TYR A 87 -11.03 -20.85 5.42
N LYS A 88 -11.77 -20.80 6.56
CA LYS A 88 -11.19 -20.53 7.90
C LYS A 88 -10.01 -21.44 8.23
N SER A 89 -10.06 -22.71 7.84
CA SER A 89 -8.96 -23.66 8.06
C SER A 89 -7.68 -23.28 7.34
N THR A 90 -7.78 -22.75 6.12
CA THR A 90 -6.63 -22.24 5.35
C THR A 90 -6.10 -20.96 5.99
N VAL A 91 -6.99 -20.05 6.38
CA VAL A 91 -6.62 -18.80 7.05
C VAL A 91 -5.88 -19.09 8.36
N LEU A 92 -6.35 -20.04 9.19
CA LEU A 92 -5.67 -20.44 10.44
C LEU A 92 -4.23 -20.90 10.22
N ARG A 93 -3.96 -21.65 9.15
CA ARG A 93 -2.58 -22.09 8.82
C ARG A 93 -1.69 -20.91 8.41
N LEU A 94 -2.21 -19.98 7.64
CA LEU A 94 -1.48 -18.75 7.27
C LEU A 94 -1.24 -17.86 8.50
N LEU A 95 -2.26 -17.69 9.34
CA LEU A 95 -2.17 -16.94 10.59
C LEU A 95 -1.10 -17.52 11.52
N ALA A 96 -1.00 -18.85 11.65
CA ALA A 96 0.04 -19.48 12.46
C ALA A 96 1.45 -19.05 12.02
N SER A 97 1.73 -19.02 10.72
CA SER A 97 3.02 -18.56 10.18
C SER A 97 3.26 -17.06 10.41
N LEU A 98 2.23 -16.23 10.21
CA LEU A 98 2.33 -14.78 10.39
C LEU A 98 2.48 -14.39 11.87
N LEU A 99 1.81 -15.10 12.78
CA LEU A 99 1.97 -14.95 14.24
C LEU A 99 3.38 -15.37 14.67
N HIS A 100 3.87 -16.51 14.19
CA HIS A 100 5.24 -16.97 14.46
C HIS A 100 6.28 -15.96 13.99
N ALA A 101 6.08 -15.36 12.82
CA ALA A 101 6.96 -14.33 12.29
C ALA A 101 6.80 -12.96 13.00
N GLY A 102 5.87 -12.79 13.92
CA GLY A 102 5.58 -11.52 14.59
C GLY A 102 4.98 -10.44 13.69
N LEU A 103 4.54 -10.81 12.47
CA LEU A 103 3.85 -9.90 11.54
C LEU A 103 2.41 -9.63 11.95
N LEU A 104 1.80 -10.60 12.63
CA LEU A 104 0.51 -10.47 13.30
C LEU A 104 0.64 -10.77 14.79
N GLN A 105 -0.34 -10.32 15.56
CA GLN A 105 -0.54 -10.68 16.97
C GLN A 105 -2.01 -10.94 17.21
N GLN A 106 -2.31 -11.86 18.16
CA GLN A 106 -3.67 -12.09 18.62
C GLN A 106 -3.91 -11.28 19.90
N ARG A 107 -4.99 -10.53 19.92
CA ARG A 107 -5.42 -9.73 21.07
C ARG A 107 -6.15 -10.59 22.09
N ALA A 108 -6.35 -10.05 23.30
CA ALA A 108 -7.08 -10.73 24.38
C ALA A 108 -8.55 -11.05 24.01
N ASP A 109 -9.15 -10.27 23.11
CA ASP A 109 -10.49 -10.47 22.57
C ASP A 109 -10.57 -11.54 21.46
N GLY A 110 -9.45 -12.21 21.16
CA GLY A 110 -9.33 -13.23 20.11
C GLY A 110 -9.20 -12.68 18.68
N ARG A 111 -9.27 -11.35 18.49
CA ARG A 111 -9.06 -10.71 17.17
C ARG A 111 -7.58 -10.64 16.84
N TYR A 112 -7.26 -10.55 15.55
CA TYR A 112 -5.92 -10.41 15.02
C TYR A 112 -5.65 -8.95 14.69
N ALA A 113 -4.42 -8.50 14.91
CA ALA A 113 -3.94 -7.17 14.56
C ALA A 113 -2.52 -7.27 14.00
N LEU A 114 -2.02 -6.21 13.35
CA LEU A 114 -0.63 -6.16 12.91
C LEU A 114 0.31 -6.27 14.11
N GLY A 115 1.38 -7.05 13.96
CA GLY A 115 2.36 -7.32 14.98
C GLY A 115 3.54 -6.33 14.96
N PRO A 116 4.37 -6.33 16.01
CA PRO A 116 5.48 -5.37 16.16
C PRO A 116 6.56 -5.51 15.08
N HIS A 117 6.66 -6.65 14.41
CA HIS A 117 7.61 -6.85 13.32
C HIS A 117 7.33 -5.92 12.13
N ILE A 118 6.07 -5.54 11.90
CA ILE A 118 5.69 -4.54 10.89
C ILE A 118 6.35 -3.19 11.20
N ALA A 119 6.33 -2.73 12.45
CA ALA A 119 6.99 -1.49 12.84
C ALA A 119 8.51 -1.55 12.62
N ARG A 120 9.14 -2.71 12.93
CA ARG A 120 10.56 -2.94 12.65
C ARG A 120 10.87 -2.84 11.16
N LEU A 121 10.10 -3.52 10.30
CA LEU A 121 10.28 -3.47 8.85
C LEU A 121 10.07 -2.06 8.30
N SER A 122 9.06 -1.35 8.78
CA SER A 122 8.81 0.05 8.45
C SER A 122 10.00 0.95 8.83
N SER A 123 10.61 0.74 10.01
CA SER A 123 11.80 1.49 10.43
C SER A 123 13.03 1.18 9.57
N VAL A 124 13.21 -0.07 9.14
CA VAL A 124 14.27 -0.45 8.20
C VAL A 124 14.06 0.22 6.86
N TYR A 125 12.83 0.15 6.33
CA TYR A 125 12.47 0.83 5.08
C TYR A 125 12.74 2.33 5.16
N ALA A 126 12.28 3.00 6.21
CA ALA A 126 12.46 4.43 6.41
C ALA A 126 13.93 4.86 6.47
N ARG A 127 14.82 4.00 7.00
CA ARG A 127 16.27 4.24 7.06
C ARG A 127 17.02 3.85 5.80
N SER A 128 16.53 2.88 5.05
CA SER A 128 17.17 2.42 3.80
C SER A 128 17.09 3.46 2.68
N PHE A 129 16.11 4.34 2.76
CA PHE A 129 15.92 5.44 1.84
C PHE A 129 15.83 6.72 2.68
N SER A 130 16.76 7.63 2.54
CA SER A 130 16.68 8.99 3.10
C SER A 130 15.56 9.83 2.46
N LEU A 131 14.59 9.16 1.84
CA LEU A 131 13.46 9.79 1.14
C LEU A 131 12.66 10.70 2.06
N GLY A 132 12.45 10.30 3.32
CA GLY A 132 11.76 11.10 4.31
C GLY A 132 12.48 12.41 4.65
N ASP A 133 13.82 12.37 4.70
CA ASP A 133 14.64 13.53 5.01
C ASP A 133 14.61 14.58 3.88
N VAL A 134 14.39 14.11 2.64
CA VAL A 134 14.27 14.99 1.47
C VAL A 134 12.83 15.45 1.26
N VAL A 135 11.86 14.53 1.40
CA VAL A 135 10.46 14.83 1.08
C VAL A 135 9.78 15.69 2.13
N ARG A 136 9.99 15.41 3.43
CA ARG A 136 9.32 16.15 4.51
C ARG A 136 9.57 17.66 4.50
N PRO A 137 10.81 18.16 4.33
CA PRO A 137 11.06 19.60 4.24
C PRO A 137 10.32 20.24 3.05
N VAL A 138 10.28 19.56 1.91
CA VAL A 138 9.57 20.07 0.72
C VAL A 138 8.06 20.12 0.96
N LEU A 139 7.48 19.08 1.57
CA LEU A 139 6.06 19.10 1.92
C LEU A 139 5.74 20.19 2.94
N GLN A 140 6.61 20.41 3.94
CA GLN A 140 6.44 21.48 4.91
C GLN A 140 6.46 22.85 4.24
N GLN A 141 7.44 23.11 3.37
CA GLN A 141 7.50 24.36 2.61
C GLN A 141 6.22 24.58 1.78
N LEU A 142 5.70 23.54 1.12
CA LEU A 142 4.46 23.65 0.34
C LEU A 142 3.26 24.02 1.25
N VAL A 143 3.18 23.43 2.44
CA VAL A 143 2.13 23.77 3.41
C VAL A 143 2.28 25.20 3.90
N ASP A 144 3.49 25.63 4.20
CA ASP A 144 3.79 26.99 4.67
C ASP A 144 3.45 28.06 3.61
N GLU A 145 3.71 27.76 2.32
CA GLU A 145 3.43 28.67 1.21
C GLU A 145 1.96 28.71 0.79
N THR A 146 1.26 27.58 0.89
CA THR A 146 -0.11 27.44 0.33
C THR A 146 -1.20 27.45 1.39
N GLY A 147 -0.88 27.11 2.65
CA GLY A 147 -1.84 26.85 3.71
C GLY A 147 -2.57 25.53 3.55
N GLU A 148 -2.33 24.76 2.49
CA GLU A 148 -3.01 23.51 2.18
C GLU A 148 -2.18 22.28 2.58
N SER A 149 -2.84 21.14 2.84
CA SER A 149 -2.14 19.89 3.13
C SER A 149 -1.34 19.41 1.92
N ALA A 150 -0.12 18.95 2.16
CA ALA A 150 0.76 18.38 1.14
C ALA A 150 1.04 16.89 1.42
N ALA A 151 1.05 16.06 0.36
CA ALA A 151 1.28 14.62 0.51
C ALA A 151 2.15 14.07 -0.63
N PHE A 152 3.01 13.11 -0.28
CA PHE A 152 3.82 12.37 -1.23
C PHE A 152 3.22 10.97 -1.42
N HIS A 153 2.89 10.65 -2.67
CA HIS A 153 2.30 9.40 -3.06
C HIS A 153 3.23 8.60 -3.97
N VAL A 154 3.15 7.28 -3.89
CA VAL A 154 3.78 6.36 -4.83
C VAL A 154 2.71 5.51 -5.51
N ARG A 155 2.92 5.18 -6.77
CA ARG A 155 2.01 4.31 -7.53
C ARG A 155 2.22 2.84 -7.12
N GLN A 156 1.13 2.12 -6.91
CA GLN A 156 1.08 0.68 -6.70
C GLN A 156 0.01 0.07 -7.60
N GLY A 157 0.40 -0.43 -8.79
CA GLY A 157 -0.57 -0.90 -9.78
C GLY A 157 -1.59 0.18 -10.13
N ASP A 158 -2.87 -0.10 -9.92
CA ASP A 158 -3.99 0.82 -10.19
C ASP A 158 -4.37 1.70 -8.98
N ALA A 159 -3.55 1.68 -7.94
CA ALA A 159 -3.72 2.48 -6.74
C ALA A 159 -2.50 3.38 -6.48
N ARG A 160 -2.62 4.27 -5.52
CA ARG A 160 -1.53 5.09 -4.99
C ARG A 160 -1.48 4.98 -3.47
N LEU A 161 -0.28 4.82 -2.93
CA LEU A 161 -0.02 4.80 -1.49
C LEU A 161 0.47 6.18 -1.05
N CYS A 162 -0.14 6.75 -0.02
CA CYS A 162 0.37 7.95 0.65
C CYS A 162 1.54 7.56 1.56
N LEU A 163 2.78 7.93 1.22
CA LEU A 163 3.95 7.64 2.06
C LEU A 163 4.22 8.71 3.12
N TYR A 164 4.12 9.97 2.73
CA TYR A 164 4.38 11.11 3.62
C TYR A 164 3.30 12.15 3.45
N ARG A 165 2.99 12.83 4.54
CA ARG A 165 2.01 13.91 4.56
C ARG A 165 2.40 14.95 5.61
N VAL A 166 2.13 16.20 5.29
CA VAL A 166 2.09 17.34 6.20
C VAL A 166 0.71 17.96 6.10
N ASP A 167 0.04 18.11 7.24
CA ASP A 167 -1.32 18.62 7.29
C ASP A 167 -1.37 20.14 7.24
N SER A 168 -2.41 20.66 6.60
CA SER A 168 -2.81 22.07 6.68
C SER A 168 -3.05 22.49 8.13
N PRO A 169 -2.72 23.74 8.50
CA PRO A 169 -3.10 24.31 9.81
C PRO A 169 -4.61 24.58 9.92
N HIS A 170 -5.35 24.53 8.81
CA HIS A 170 -6.79 24.77 8.81
C HIS A 170 -7.60 23.63 9.43
N PRO A 171 -8.70 23.91 10.15
CA PRO A 171 -9.55 22.88 10.76
C PRO A 171 -10.30 22.04 9.72
N VAL A 172 -10.59 22.61 8.54
CA VAL A 172 -11.25 21.90 7.43
C VAL A 172 -10.19 21.42 6.48
N ARG A 173 -9.96 20.10 6.44
CA ARG A 173 -8.97 19.43 5.58
C ARG A 173 -9.46 18.05 5.20
N ASP A 174 -8.87 17.45 4.18
CA ASP A 174 -9.14 16.06 3.86
C ASP A 174 -8.61 15.12 4.97
N HIS A 175 -9.07 13.89 4.99
CA HIS A 175 -8.74 12.90 6.04
C HIS A 175 -7.70 11.86 5.60
N ILE A 176 -7.00 12.10 4.48
CA ILE A 176 -5.93 11.20 4.00
C ILE A 176 -4.79 11.17 5.03
N ARG A 177 -4.22 9.98 5.25
CA ARG A 177 -3.10 9.76 6.17
C ARG A 177 -1.97 9.01 5.48
N ALA A 178 -0.77 9.13 6.02
CA ALA A 178 0.33 8.26 5.61
C ALA A 178 -0.04 6.78 5.85
N GLY A 179 0.16 5.95 4.84
CA GLY A 179 -0.27 4.56 4.81
C GLY A 179 -1.60 4.31 4.10
N ASP A 180 -2.38 5.34 3.77
CA ASP A 180 -3.63 5.15 3.05
C ASP A 180 -3.38 4.79 1.59
N VAL A 181 -4.13 3.80 1.11
CA VAL A 181 -4.19 3.38 -0.29
C VAL A 181 -5.41 4.03 -0.93
N LEU A 182 -5.21 4.75 -2.02
CA LEU A 182 -6.20 5.56 -2.69
C LEU A 182 -6.28 5.19 -4.18
N PRO A 183 -7.44 5.32 -4.83
CA PRO A 183 -7.56 5.05 -6.25
C PRO A 183 -6.79 6.08 -7.09
N LEU A 184 -6.36 5.68 -8.31
CA LEU A 184 -5.69 6.56 -9.27
C LEU A 184 -6.67 7.33 -10.18
N ASP A 185 -7.96 7.00 -10.16
CA ASP A 185 -8.97 7.61 -11.04
C ASP A 185 -9.39 9.03 -10.62
N ARG A 186 -9.00 9.49 -9.42
CA ARG A 186 -9.47 10.77 -8.86
C ARG A 186 -8.49 11.43 -7.88
N GLY A 187 -8.65 12.74 -7.75
CA GLY A 187 -7.91 13.58 -6.81
C GLY A 187 -6.60 14.14 -7.38
N ALA A 188 -6.05 15.16 -6.71
CA ALA A 188 -4.85 15.86 -7.16
C ALA A 188 -3.63 14.94 -7.27
N GLY A 189 -3.41 14.08 -6.28
CA GLY A 189 -2.28 13.15 -6.28
C GLY A 189 -2.33 12.12 -7.42
N ALA A 190 -3.52 11.68 -7.86
CA ALA A 190 -3.68 10.82 -9.02
C ALA A 190 -3.27 11.56 -10.30
N ARG A 191 -3.77 12.78 -10.49
CA ARG A 191 -3.44 13.61 -11.67
C ARG A 191 -1.94 13.90 -11.78
N VAL A 192 -1.29 14.15 -10.66
CA VAL A 192 0.18 14.36 -10.65
C VAL A 192 0.91 13.09 -11.07
N LEU A 193 0.52 11.93 -10.52
CA LEU A 193 1.14 10.66 -10.86
C LEU A 193 0.92 10.28 -12.33
N ASP A 194 -0.26 10.52 -12.88
CA ASP A 194 -0.56 10.25 -14.29
C ASP A 194 0.19 11.21 -15.23
N ALA A 195 0.27 12.49 -14.87
CA ALA A 195 0.96 13.50 -15.69
C ALA A 195 2.48 13.24 -15.79
N TRP A 196 3.07 12.55 -14.82
CA TRP A 196 4.51 12.27 -14.74
C TRP A 196 4.84 10.79 -14.85
N ALA A 197 3.84 9.92 -15.08
CA ALA A 197 4.10 8.53 -15.44
C ALA A 197 4.91 8.51 -16.75
N ALA A 198 6.08 7.88 -16.71
CA ALA A 198 6.83 7.63 -17.95
C ALA A 198 5.95 6.78 -18.90
N PRO A 199 5.96 7.07 -20.22
CA PRO A 199 5.23 6.28 -21.21
C PRO A 199 5.71 4.83 -21.24
#